data_b86807b55343a1c64f2c4df4f4cca546
#
_entry.id   b86807b55343a1c64f2c4df4f4cca546
#
_cell.length_a   1.000
_cell.length_b   1.000
_cell.length_c   1.000
_cell.angle_alpha   90.00
_cell.angle_beta   90.00
_cell.angle_gamma   90.00
#
_symmetry.space_group_name_H-M   'P 1'
#
loop_
_entity.id
_entity.type
_entity.pdbx_description
1 polymer ?
#
loop_
_entity_poly.entity_id
_entity_poly.type
_entity_poly.pdbx_seq_one_letter_code
_entity_poly.pdbx_strand_id
1 'polypeptide(L)' 'MNMTKKYNKLASEQHDMDIFNIYDNGREVLQYGIKYNQYSNMYDFYNLTDNKKITGLTYEKCNNVLNKEIEYQKTIKGGL' A
#
# COMPACT_ATOMS: atom_id res chain seq x y z
N MET A 1 3.57 5.56 18.01
CA MET A 1 2.88 4.60 17.11
C MET A 1 3.92 3.87 16.28
N ASN A 2 3.90 2.54 16.29
CA ASN A 2 4.93 1.73 15.69
C ASN A 2 4.38 1.00 14.45
N MET A 3 4.65 1.57 13.27
CA MET A 3 4.18 1.01 12.00
C MET A 3 5.23 0.09 11.40
N THR A 4 4.81 -1.11 11.01
CA THR A 4 5.67 -2.12 10.39
C THR A 4 5.08 -2.53 9.05
N LYS A 5 5.93 -2.56 8.01
CA LYS A 5 5.55 -3.01 6.68
C LYS A 5 6.04 -4.44 6.47
N LYS A 6 5.15 -5.33 6.01
CA LYS A 6 5.49 -6.72 5.70
C LYS A 6 4.98 -7.10 4.32
N TYR A 7 5.84 -7.75 3.54
CA TYR A 7 5.47 -8.31 2.24
C TYR A 7 4.56 -9.51 2.44
N ASN A 8 3.43 -9.54 1.73
CA ASN A 8 2.49 -10.66 1.78
C ASN A 8 2.67 -11.53 0.54
N LYS A 9 3.48 -12.56 0.66
CA LYS A 9 3.83 -13.42 -0.47
C LYS A 9 2.62 -14.12 -1.06
N LEU A 10 1.76 -14.69 -0.22
CA LEU A 10 0.60 -15.44 -0.69
C LEU A 10 -0.37 -14.55 -1.48
N ALA A 11 -0.72 -13.41 -0.92
CA ALA A 11 -1.61 -12.47 -1.59
C ALA A 11 -0.97 -11.92 -2.88
N SER A 12 0.33 -11.66 -2.87
CA SER A 12 1.06 -11.18 -4.04
C SER A 12 1.00 -12.18 -5.19
N GLU A 13 1.16 -13.45 -4.90
CA GLU A 13 1.05 -14.52 -5.91
C GLU A 13 -0.38 -14.64 -6.44
N GLN A 14 -1.37 -14.55 -5.56
CA GLN A 14 -2.78 -14.66 -5.94
C GLN A 14 -3.26 -13.51 -6.83
N HIS A 15 -2.76 -12.30 -6.59
CA HIS A 15 -3.22 -11.10 -7.28
C HIS A 15 -2.25 -10.59 -8.35
N ASP A 16 -1.14 -11.28 -8.56
CA ASP A 16 -0.12 -10.91 -9.56
C ASP A 16 0.33 -9.45 -9.40
N MET A 17 0.61 -9.06 -8.18
CA MET A 17 1.15 -7.74 -7.83
C MET A 17 1.90 -7.86 -6.50
N ASP A 18 2.74 -6.87 -6.19
CA ASP A 18 3.43 -6.83 -4.91
C ASP A 18 2.47 -6.29 -3.85
N ILE A 19 2.06 -7.16 -2.93
CA ILE A 19 1.13 -6.79 -1.85
C ILE A 19 1.88 -6.72 -0.52
N PHE A 20 1.62 -5.65 0.22
CA PHE A 20 2.21 -5.38 1.52
C PHE A 20 1.12 -5.09 2.54
N ASN A 21 1.36 -5.54 3.76
CA ASN A 21 0.49 -5.25 4.88
C ASN A 21 1.21 -4.30 5.83
N ILE A 22 0.50 -3.30 6.32
CA ILE A 22 1.01 -2.36 7.32
C ILE A 22 0.36 -2.71 8.66
N TYR A 23 1.20 -2.85 9.69
CA TYR A 23 0.77 -3.20 11.03
C TYR A 23 1.06 -2.06 11.99
N ASP A 24 0.14 -1.82 12.91
CA ASP A 24 0.31 -0.91 14.02
C ASP A 24 0.26 -1.73 15.30
N ASN A 25 1.41 -1.87 15.98
CA ASN A 25 1.54 -2.69 17.19
C ASN A 25 1.03 -4.13 16.98
N GLY A 26 1.35 -4.72 15.82
CA GLY A 26 0.96 -6.09 15.50
C GLY A 26 -0.43 -6.25 14.91
N ARG A 27 -1.18 -5.15 14.79
CA ARG A 27 -2.52 -5.16 14.21
C ARG A 27 -2.49 -4.61 12.79
N GLU A 28 -3.03 -5.35 11.83
CA GLU A 28 -3.11 -4.89 10.44
C GLU A 28 -4.04 -3.67 10.33
N VAL A 29 -3.56 -2.60 9.73
CA VAL A 29 -4.34 -1.37 9.55
C VAL A 29 -4.48 -0.97 8.09
N LEU A 30 -3.60 -1.46 7.22
CA LEU A 30 -3.62 -1.10 5.81
C LEU A 30 -3.04 -2.25 4.98
N GLN A 31 -3.67 -2.54 3.86
CA GLN A 31 -3.14 -3.44 2.85
C GLN A 31 -3.09 -2.70 1.51
N TYR A 32 -1.94 -2.74 0.84
CA TYR A 32 -1.80 -2.08 -0.44
C TYR A 32 -1.03 -2.95 -1.41
N GLY A 33 -1.22 -2.67 -2.72
CA GLY A 33 -0.53 -3.39 -3.78
C GLY A 33 0.09 -2.42 -4.77
N ILE A 34 1.22 -2.83 -5.36
CA ILE A 34 1.87 -2.10 -6.44
C ILE A 34 2.02 -3.05 -7.61
N LYS A 35 1.50 -2.66 -8.77
CA LYS A 35 1.52 -3.48 -9.97
C LYS A 35 2.13 -2.72 -11.14
N TYR A 36 3.10 -3.35 -11.82
CA TYR A 36 3.64 -2.80 -13.05
C TYR A 36 2.64 -2.98 -14.18
N ASN A 37 2.36 -1.91 -14.91
CA ASN A 37 1.47 -1.94 -16.07
C ASN A 37 2.32 -1.91 -17.35
N GLN A 38 2.43 -3.05 -18.02
CA GLN A 38 3.27 -3.20 -19.21
C GLN A 38 2.79 -2.35 -20.40
N TYR A 39 1.52 -1.97 -20.42
CA TYR A 39 0.97 -1.16 -21.51
C TYR A 39 1.36 0.31 -21.41
N SER A 40 1.45 0.82 -20.19
CA SER A 40 1.82 2.22 -19.95
C SER A 40 3.28 2.39 -19.55
N ASN A 41 3.98 1.31 -19.21
CA ASN A 41 5.32 1.32 -18.60
C ASN A 41 5.36 2.13 -17.30
N MET A 42 4.24 2.16 -16.59
CA MET A 42 4.07 2.85 -15.31
C MET A 42 3.56 1.87 -14.28
N TYR A 43 3.36 2.33 -13.06
CA TYR A 43 2.86 1.50 -11.97
C TYR A 43 1.48 1.93 -11.54
N ASP A 44 0.69 0.97 -11.08
CA ASP A 44 -0.61 1.19 -10.46
C ASP A 44 -0.48 0.95 -8.96
N PHE A 45 -1.03 1.84 -8.16
CA PHE A 45 -1.08 1.73 -6.71
C PHE A 45 -2.50 1.38 -6.28
N TYR A 46 -2.64 0.35 -5.47
CA TYR A 46 -3.92 -0.10 -4.95
C TYR A 46 -3.93 0.02 -3.44
N ASN A 47 -4.91 0.75 -2.90
CA ASN A 47 -5.21 0.68 -1.48
C ASN A 47 -6.32 -0.36 -1.32
N LEU A 48 -5.96 -1.57 -0.93
CA LEU A 48 -6.90 -2.69 -0.87
C LEU A 48 -7.83 -2.58 0.35
N THR A 49 -7.42 -1.86 1.38
CA THR A 49 -8.24 -1.64 2.57
C THR A 49 -9.43 -0.74 2.25
N ASP A 50 -9.17 0.36 1.53
CA ASP A 50 -10.20 1.36 1.20
C ASP A 50 -10.73 1.21 -0.23
N ASN A 51 -10.25 0.20 -0.95
CA ASN A 51 -10.67 -0.10 -2.31
C ASN A 51 -10.46 1.09 -3.28
N LYS A 52 -9.25 1.67 -3.22
CA LYS A 52 -8.86 2.80 -4.08
C LYS A 52 -7.74 2.39 -5.02
N LYS A 53 -7.68 3.03 -6.19
CA LYS A 53 -6.65 2.77 -7.19
C LYS A 53 -6.16 4.08 -7.78
N ILE A 54 -4.83 4.20 -7.93
CA ILE A 54 -4.20 5.33 -8.62
C ILE A 54 -3.29 4.76 -9.70
N THR A 55 -3.45 5.22 -10.93
CA THR A 55 -2.70 4.71 -12.09
C THR A 55 -1.69 5.73 -12.60
N GLY A 56 -0.76 5.26 -13.44
CA GLY A 56 0.18 6.15 -14.13
C GLY A 56 1.25 6.74 -13.24
N LEU A 57 1.74 5.99 -12.26
CA LEU A 57 2.74 6.45 -11.32
C LEU A 57 4.12 5.85 -11.63
N THR A 58 5.18 6.58 -11.30
CA THR A 58 6.51 6.00 -11.19
C THR A 58 6.57 5.19 -9.90
N TYR A 59 7.56 4.30 -9.78
CA TYR A 59 7.73 3.52 -8.55
C TYR A 59 7.95 4.45 -7.35
N GLU A 60 8.72 5.52 -7.55
CA GLU A 60 8.96 6.52 -6.51
C GLU A 60 7.67 7.18 -6.06
N LYS A 61 6.79 7.53 -7.00
CA LYS A 61 5.51 8.15 -6.66
C LYS A 61 4.58 7.18 -5.93
N CYS A 62 4.66 5.88 -6.24
CA CYS A 62 3.93 4.88 -5.47
C CYS A 62 4.35 4.89 -4.00
N ASN A 63 5.65 4.98 -3.74
CA ASN A 63 6.17 5.08 -2.38
C ASN A 63 5.71 6.36 -1.68
N ASN A 64 5.63 7.47 -2.42
CA ASN A 64 5.14 8.73 -1.87
C ASN A 64 3.66 8.65 -1.48
N VAL A 65 2.84 8.01 -2.33
CA VAL A 65 1.43 7.77 -2.02
C VAL A 65 1.31 6.90 -0.78
N LEU A 66 2.10 5.83 -0.71
CA LEU A 66 2.11 4.97 0.46
C LEU A 66 2.44 5.73 1.74
N ASN A 67 3.48 6.56 1.69
CA ASN A 67 3.87 7.34 2.87
C ASN A 67 2.74 8.26 3.34
N LYS A 68 2.00 8.86 2.40
CA LYS A 68 0.84 9.68 2.73
C LYS A 68 -0.28 8.86 3.36
N GLU A 69 -0.53 7.65 2.85
CA GLU A 69 -1.54 6.75 3.42
C GLU A 69 -1.16 6.34 4.85
N ILE A 70 0.13 6.06 5.09
CA ILE A 70 0.61 5.71 6.42
C ILE A 70 0.43 6.89 7.37
N GLU A 71 0.78 8.11 6.94
CA GLU A 71 0.59 9.31 7.76
C GLU A 71 -0.88 9.55 8.06
N TYR A 72 -1.75 9.29 7.08
CA TYR A 72 -3.20 9.40 7.28
C TYR A 72 -3.68 8.42 8.34
N GLN A 73 -3.22 7.18 8.30
CA GLN A 73 -3.58 6.17 9.30
C GLN A 73 -3.10 6.58 10.70
N LYS A 74 -1.89 7.12 10.80
CA LYS A 74 -1.39 7.63 12.08
C LYS A 74 -2.26 8.76 12.62
N THR A 75 -2.69 9.68 11.73
CA THR A 75 -3.53 10.81 12.12
C THR A 75 -4.87 10.34 12.66
N ILE A 76 -5.53 9.40 11.98
CA ILE A 76 -6.81 8.86 12.43
C ILE A 76 -6.66 8.20 13.80
N LYS A 77 -5.65 7.34 13.95
CA LYS A 77 -5.46 6.57 15.19
C LYS A 77 -4.86 7.39 16.30
N GLY A 78 -3.97 8.33 15.97
CA GLY A 78 -3.34 9.19 16.95
C GLY A 78 -4.24 10.30 17.45
N GLY A 79 -5.31 10.63 16.73
CA GLY A 79 -6.27 11.66 17.12
C GLY A 79 -7.32 11.17 18.12
N LEU A 80 -7.29 9.91 18.42
CA LEU A 80 -8.20 9.31 19.38
C LEU A 80 -7.53 9.18 20.74
#